data_916ea29ad252611b6bcac6ab3901ab40
#
_entry.id   916ea29ad252611b6bcac6ab3901ab40
#
_cell.length_a   1.000
_cell.length_b   1.000
_cell.length_c   1.000
_cell.angle_alpha   90.00
_cell.angle_beta   90.00
_cell.angle_gamma   90.00
#
_symmetry.space_group_name_H-M   'P 1'
#
loop_
_entity.id
_entity.type
_entity.pdbx_description
1 polymer ?
#
loop_
_entity_poly.entity_id
_entity_poly.type
_entity_poly.pdbx_seq_one_letter_code
_entity_poly.pdbx_strand_id
1 'polypeptide(L)'
;MPKNKSAVIRHRIIDQMLTNKRRPYPTLEQLAAKCSAILGSDVSTSTIEKDIRAMREQAPKGYSAPIVYSKLGGGYVYSEVGFSIAELNLNEEEWTALQFAAELLYQYKEVPVFSNFKNAIERINTRFSLGIDGSEKIIDEVVQFEKAVHANGMEFIEFIYKAIKSKQGITFNYRNIYKNKTSATSLIPYLIKEHRNRWYVIGWSTEKEKYTTYALDRMSGVETTDTIYKRRHDFNASTFFQHSTGIMESKAKPEEVLLTIQSPISNLILLEPLHSTQKVIVEKPDAIQISLKVLLNEEFTFKLLGMGSFCIVNKPASLKKIIKNAISLMNANYL
;
A
#
# COMPACT_ATOMS: atom_id res chain seq x y z
N MET A 1 -32.36 16.59 -4.57
CA MET A 1 -31.21 15.81 -5.07
C MET A 1 -30.24 16.74 -5.77
N PRO A 2 -28.93 16.63 -5.56
CA PRO A 2 -27.98 17.48 -6.25
C PRO A 2 -28.08 17.26 -7.78
N LYS A 3 -28.18 18.35 -8.55
CA LYS A 3 -28.30 18.33 -10.02
C LYS A 3 -27.26 17.47 -10.76
N ASN A 4 -26.09 17.23 -10.17
CA ASN A 4 -25.02 16.40 -10.75
C ASN A 4 -25.31 14.87 -10.78
N LYS A 5 -26.04 14.31 -9.82
CA LYS A 5 -26.31 12.86 -9.80
C LYS A 5 -27.18 12.42 -10.98
N SER A 6 -28.18 13.20 -11.35
CA SER A 6 -29.07 12.89 -12.48
C SER A 6 -28.35 12.96 -13.83
N ALA A 7 -27.38 13.86 -14.03
CA ALA A 7 -26.60 13.94 -15.24
C ALA A 7 -25.74 12.70 -15.49
N VAL A 8 -25.03 12.22 -14.46
CA VAL A 8 -24.21 10.98 -14.57
C VAL A 8 -25.05 9.76 -14.93
N ILE A 9 -26.28 9.67 -14.39
CA ILE A 9 -27.20 8.56 -14.74
C ILE A 9 -27.63 8.68 -16.21
N ARG A 10 -27.96 9.89 -16.69
CA ARG A 10 -28.30 10.11 -18.09
C ARG A 10 -27.14 9.79 -19.04
N HIS A 11 -25.91 10.20 -18.71
CA HIS A 11 -24.73 9.88 -19.50
C HIS A 11 -24.55 8.35 -19.65
N ARG A 12 -24.78 7.57 -18.60
CA ARG A 12 -24.73 6.10 -18.67
C ARG A 12 -25.85 5.51 -19.53
N ILE A 13 -27.05 6.08 -19.50
CA ILE A 13 -28.18 5.65 -20.35
C ILE A 13 -27.88 5.96 -21.80
N ILE A 14 -27.35 7.15 -22.10
CA ILE A 14 -26.93 7.56 -23.45
C ILE A 14 -25.87 6.58 -23.97
N ASP A 15 -24.86 6.29 -23.18
CA ASP A 15 -23.79 5.35 -23.52
C ASP A 15 -24.33 3.95 -23.86
N GLN A 16 -25.21 3.41 -23.01
CA GLN A 16 -25.86 2.11 -23.26
C GLN A 16 -26.67 2.08 -24.56
N MET A 17 -27.26 3.20 -24.96
CA MET A 17 -27.98 3.29 -26.22
C MET A 17 -27.05 3.42 -27.41
N LEU A 18 -25.94 4.18 -27.29
CA LEU A 18 -24.95 4.34 -28.35
C LEU A 18 -24.14 3.05 -28.61
N THR A 19 -23.94 2.23 -27.58
CA THR A 19 -23.23 0.94 -27.67
C THR A 19 -24.14 -0.25 -28.09
N ASN A 20 -25.45 -0.02 -28.23
CA ASN A 20 -26.42 -1.07 -28.56
C ASN A 20 -26.38 -1.49 -30.06
N LYS A 21 -25.68 -2.58 -30.33
CA LYS A 21 -25.55 -3.14 -31.71
C LYS A 21 -26.87 -3.53 -32.37
N ARG A 22 -27.95 -3.78 -31.60
CA ARG A 22 -29.27 -4.19 -32.15
C ARG A 22 -30.12 -2.99 -32.59
N ARG A 23 -29.87 -1.81 -32.03
CA ARG A 23 -30.57 -0.56 -32.38
C ARG A 23 -29.54 0.56 -32.46
N PRO A 24 -28.68 0.56 -33.50
CA PRO A 24 -27.70 1.59 -33.72
C PRO A 24 -28.37 2.91 -34.07
N TYR A 25 -27.68 4.02 -33.87
CA TYR A 25 -28.10 5.37 -34.27
C TYR A 25 -29.36 5.91 -33.55
N PRO A 26 -29.41 5.92 -32.18
CA PRO A 26 -30.54 6.51 -31.47
C PRO A 26 -30.68 8.01 -31.77
N THR A 27 -31.94 8.49 -31.95
CA THR A 27 -32.23 9.92 -32.09
C THR A 27 -32.33 10.61 -30.76
N LEU A 28 -32.34 11.96 -30.73
CA LEU A 28 -32.49 12.73 -29.49
C LEU A 28 -33.79 12.40 -28.77
N GLU A 29 -34.89 12.19 -29.51
CA GLU A 29 -36.19 11.84 -28.94
C GLU A 29 -36.14 10.46 -28.26
N GLN A 30 -35.48 9.49 -28.90
CA GLN A 30 -35.33 8.15 -28.35
C GLN A 30 -34.44 8.15 -27.07
N LEU A 31 -33.36 8.93 -27.08
CA LEU A 31 -32.50 9.13 -25.92
C LEU A 31 -33.27 9.81 -24.78
N ALA A 32 -34.03 10.86 -25.05
CA ALA A 32 -34.83 11.58 -24.09
C ALA A 32 -35.94 10.68 -23.50
N ALA A 33 -36.68 9.96 -24.33
CA ALA A 33 -37.72 9.03 -23.90
C ALA A 33 -37.16 7.92 -22.98
N LYS A 34 -35.98 7.34 -23.32
CA LYS A 34 -35.33 6.32 -22.49
C LYS A 34 -34.87 6.86 -21.17
N CYS A 35 -34.27 8.07 -21.14
CA CYS A 35 -33.88 8.73 -19.89
C CYS A 35 -35.09 9.06 -19.02
N SER A 36 -36.18 9.56 -19.60
CA SER A 36 -37.43 9.85 -18.85
C SER A 36 -38.01 8.58 -18.23
N ALA A 37 -38.07 7.49 -18.99
CA ALA A 37 -38.62 6.21 -18.52
C ALA A 37 -37.83 5.62 -17.34
N ILE A 38 -36.49 5.79 -17.34
CA ILE A 38 -35.62 5.25 -16.25
C ILE A 38 -35.60 6.18 -15.02
N LEU A 39 -35.62 7.50 -15.26
CA LEU A 39 -35.53 8.47 -14.15
C LEU A 39 -36.87 8.78 -13.49
N GLY A 40 -38.00 8.39 -14.11
CA GLY A 40 -39.34 8.72 -13.65
C GLY A 40 -39.67 10.22 -13.69
N SER A 41 -38.93 10.99 -14.50
CA SER A 41 -39.10 12.44 -14.68
C SER A 41 -38.91 12.81 -16.15
N ASP A 42 -39.59 13.86 -16.61
CA ASP A 42 -39.49 14.30 -18.01
C ASP A 42 -38.12 14.88 -18.34
N VAL A 43 -37.47 14.37 -19.39
CA VAL A 43 -36.17 14.78 -19.90
C VAL A 43 -36.33 15.28 -21.35
N SER A 44 -36.08 16.58 -21.57
CA SER A 44 -36.20 17.19 -22.89
C SER A 44 -34.99 16.85 -23.79
N THR A 45 -35.23 16.90 -25.12
CA THR A 45 -34.16 16.75 -26.12
C THR A 45 -33.02 17.78 -25.93
N SER A 46 -33.37 18.99 -25.55
CA SER A 46 -32.35 20.05 -25.24
C SER A 46 -31.45 19.68 -24.04
N THR A 47 -31.97 18.90 -23.09
CA THR A 47 -31.18 18.36 -21.98
C THR A 47 -30.20 17.30 -22.49
N ILE A 48 -30.65 16.41 -23.37
CA ILE A 48 -29.79 15.39 -24.00
C ILE A 48 -28.69 16.00 -24.85
N GLU A 49 -28.98 17.07 -25.61
CA GLU A 49 -27.96 17.79 -26.37
C GLU A 49 -26.87 18.37 -25.46
N LYS A 50 -27.25 18.96 -24.31
CA LYS A 50 -26.30 19.44 -23.32
C LYS A 50 -25.47 18.31 -22.72
N ASP A 51 -26.12 17.16 -22.42
CA ASP A 51 -25.42 15.99 -21.91
C ASP A 51 -24.43 15.42 -22.94
N ILE A 52 -24.80 15.29 -24.22
CA ILE A 52 -23.89 14.87 -25.30
C ILE A 52 -22.71 15.85 -25.43
N ARG A 53 -22.95 17.16 -25.33
CA ARG A 53 -21.88 18.15 -25.36
C ARG A 53 -20.93 17.98 -24.18
N ALA A 54 -21.47 17.79 -22.96
CA ALA A 54 -20.67 17.55 -21.76
C ALA A 54 -19.87 16.23 -21.86
N MET A 55 -20.44 15.18 -22.47
CA MET A 55 -19.74 13.92 -22.68
C MET A 55 -18.56 14.05 -23.65
N ARG A 56 -18.64 14.96 -24.62
CA ARG A 56 -17.54 15.26 -25.58
C ARG A 56 -16.40 16.10 -24.97
N GLU A 57 -16.64 16.80 -23.87
CA GLU A 57 -15.58 17.60 -23.21
C GLU A 57 -14.41 16.71 -22.75
N GLN A 58 -13.20 17.26 -22.75
CA GLN A 58 -12.01 16.55 -22.30
C GLN A 58 -12.07 16.22 -20.81
N ALA A 59 -11.52 15.06 -20.46
CA ALA A 59 -11.32 14.72 -19.05
C ALA A 59 -10.46 15.79 -18.34
N PRO A 60 -10.70 16.14 -17.07
CA PRO A 60 -11.67 15.50 -16.16
C PRO A 60 -13.09 16.11 -16.18
N LYS A 61 -13.38 17.10 -17.03
CA LYS A 61 -14.72 17.76 -17.10
C LYS A 61 -15.76 16.88 -17.78
N GLY A 62 -15.36 16.13 -18.81
CA GLY A 62 -16.17 15.20 -19.55
C GLY A 62 -15.47 13.85 -19.73
N TYR A 63 -15.89 13.11 -20.77
CA TYR A 63 -15.38 11.75 -21.04
C TYR A 63 -14.53 11.68 -22.33
N SER A 64 -14.28 12.79 -22.99
CA SER A 64 -13.68 12.82 -24.35
C SER A 64 -14.42 11.92 -25.33
N ALA A 65 -15.74 11.75 -25.15
CA ALA A 65 -16.53 10.79 -25.88
C ALA A 65 -16.64 11.17 -27.38
N PRO A 66 -16.24 10.29 -28.34
CA PRO A 66 -16.22 10.57 -29.76
C PRO A 66 -17.63 10.40 -30.39
N ILE A 67 -18.63 11.10 -29.82
CA ILE A 67 -20.03 11.02 -30.28
C ILE A 67 -20.18 11.88 -31.54
N VAL A 68 -20.68 11.30 -32.62
CA VAL A 68 -20.98 11.98 -33.88
C VAL A 68 -22.43 11.72 -34.30
N TYR A 69 -22.97 12.61 -35.14
CA TYR A 69 -24.27 12.36 -35.78
C TYR A 69 -24.04 11.73 -37.15
N SER A 70 -24.59 10.53 -37.37
CA SER A 70 -24.55 9.83 -38.64
C SER A 70 -25.72 10.23 -39.49
N LYS A 71 -25.46 10.93 -40.63
CA LYS A 71 -26.52 11.28 -41.59
C LYS A 71 -27.16 10.05 -42.24
N LEU A 72 -26.36 8.99 -42.49
CA LEU A 72 -26.81 7.72 -43.03
C LEU A 72 -27.70 6.95 -42.06
N GLY A 73 -27.33 6.93 -40.78
CA GLY A 73 -28.09 6.22 -39.75
C GLY A 73 -29.23 7.02 -39.14
N GLY A 74 -29.25 8.34 -39.37
CA GLY A 74 -30.30 9.23 -38.86
C GLY A 74 -30.21 9.48 -37.32
N GLY A 75 -29.09 9.23 -36.71
CA GLY A 75 -28.95 9.35 -35.27
C GLY A 75 -27.50 9.45 -34.80
N TYR A 76 -27.31 9.41 -33.49
CA TYR A 76 -25.98 9.53 -32.84
C TYR A 76 -25.29 8.19 -32.75
N VAL A 77 -23.94 8.20 -32.81
CA VAL A 77 -23.10 7.01 -32.70
C VAL A 77 -21.70 7.42 -32.19
N TYR A 78 -20.98 6.51 -31.60
CA TYR A 78 -19.53 6.67 -31.38
C TYR A 78 -18.79 6.48 -32.71
N SER A 79 -17.89 7.42 -33.07
CA SER A 79 -17.04 7.28 -34.24
C SER A 79 -15.93 6.23 -34.07
N GLU A 80 -15.62 5.88 -32.84
CA GLU A 80 -14.66 4.83 -32.49
C GLU A 80 -15.40 3.55 -32.13
N VAL A 81 -15.04 2.46 -32.81
CA VAL A 81 -15.64 1.14 -32.58
C VAL A 81 -15.18 0.62 -31.22
N GLY A 82 -16.17 0.24 -30.37
CA GLY A 82 -15.89 -0.29 -29.03
C GLY A 82 -15.78 0.77 -27.93
N PHE A 83 -15.89 2.07 -28.25
CA PHE A 83 -15.89 3.10 -27.22
C PHE A 83 -17.14 3.01 -26.34
N SER A 84 -16.94 3.18 -25.03
CA SER A 84 -17.99 3.37 -24.01
C SER A 84 -17.44 4.20 -22.86
N ILE A 85 -18.26 5.11 -22.32
CA ILE A 85 -17.89 5.84 -21.09
C ILE A 85 -17.93 4.95 -19.83
N ALA A 86 -18.55 3.79 -19.91
CA ALA A 86 -18.58 2.79 -18.85
C ALA A 86 -17.35 1.88 -18.89
N GLU A 87 -16.61 1.90 -19.98
CA GLU A 87 -15.37 1.17 -20.15
C GLU A 87 -14.19 2.03 -19.66
N LEU A 88 -13.33 1.45 -18.86
CA LEU A 88 -12.01 1.99 -18.59
C LEU A 88 -11.23 1.86 -19.91
N ASN A 89 -11.06 2.95 -20.65
CA ASN A 89 -10.22 2.98 -21.86
C ASN A 89 -8.76 2.90 -21.44
N LEU A 90 -8.34 1.72 -21.02
CA LEU A 90 -6.94 1.41 -20.77
C LEU A 90 -6.31 0.97 -22.09
N ASN A 91 -5.21 1.57 -22.46
CA ASN A 91 -4.38 1.03 -23.54
C ASN A 91 -3.71 -0.28 -23.09
N GLU A 92 -3.09 -0.99 -24.03
CA GLU A 92 -2.48 -2.31 -23.78
C GLU A 92 -1.36 -2.22 -22.72
N GLU A 93 -0.59 -1.13 -22.71
CA GLU A 93 0.48 -0.90 -21.73
C GLU A 93 -0.08 -0.66 -20.33
N GLU A 94 -1.13 0.19 -20.22
CA GLU A 94 -1.81 0.47 -18.94
C GLU A 94 -2.49 -0.78 -18.39
N TRP A 95 -3.06 -1.60 -19.27
CA TRP A 95 -3.66 -2.86 -18.90
C TRP A 95 -2.61 -3.84 -18.36
N THR A 96 -1.50 -4.03 -19.08
CA THR A 96 -0.38 -4.87 -18.65
C THR A 96 0.20 -4.41 -17.32
N ALA A 97 0.37 -3.10 -17.14
CA ALA A 97 0.83 -2.53 -15.88
C ALA A 97 -0.14 -2.80 -14.72
N LEU A 98 -1.46 -2.74 -14.97
CA LEU A 98 -2.48 -3.01 -13.96
C LEU A 98 -2.50 -4.50 -13.56
N GLN A 99 -2.38 -5.41 -14.55
CA GLN A 99 -2.25 -6.84 -14.30
C GLN A 99 -1.01 -7.14 -13.47
N PHE A 100 0.14 -6.62 -13.88
CA PHE A 100 1.40 -6.80 -13.14
C PHE A 100 1.29 -6.29 -11.70
N ALA A 101 0.70 -5.10 -11.50
CA ALA A 101 0.46 -4.56 -10.16
C ALA A 101 -0.48 -5.45 -9.31
N ALA A 102 -1.53 -6.03 -9.92
CA ALA A 102 -2.44 -6.94 -9.23
C ALA A 102 -1.71 -8.20 -8.76
N GLU A 103 -0.81 -8.73 -9.57
CA GLU A 103 -0.02 -9.92 -9.24
C GLU A 103 1.05 -9.62 -8.18
N LEU A 104 1.71 -8.46 -8.23
CA LEU A 104 2.58 -8.00 -7.14
C LEU A 104 1.84 -7.94 -5.80
N LEU A 105 0.59 -7.48 -5.81
CA LEU A 105 -0.24 -7.42 -4.60
C LEU A 105 -0.77 -8.79 -4.16
N TYR A 106 -0.78 -9.78 -5.06
CA TYR A 106 -1.23 -11.13 -4.75
C TYR A 106 -0.35 -11.84 -3.70
N GLN A 107 0.91 -11.45 -3.54
CA GLN A 107 1.75 -11.93 -2.42
C GLN A 107 1.11 -11.67 -1.04
N TYR A 108 0.24 -10.66 -0.95
CA TYR A 108 -0.52 -10.31 0.25
C TYR A 108 -1.96 -10.83 0.22
N LYS A 109 -2.24 -11.91 -0.51
CA LYS A 109 -3.59 -12.48 -0.69
C LYS A 109 -4.33 -12.79 0.60
N GLU A 110 -3.61 -13.06 1.68
CA GLU A 110 -4.16 -13.30 3.01
C GLU A 110 -4.76 -12.03 3.66
N VAL A 111 -4.46 -10.85 3.11
CA VAL A 111 -5.06 -9.58 3.54
C VAL A 111 -6.34 -9.35 2.72
N PRO A 112 -7.53 -9.31 3.32
CA PRO A 112 -8.80 -9.27 2.59
C PRO A 112 -8.91 -8.12 1.57
N VAL A 113 -8.34 -6.95 1.85
CA VAL A 113 -8.37 -5.81 0.93
C VAL A 113 -7.61 -6.10 -0.36
N PHE A 114 -6.52 -6.87 -0.33
CA PHE A 114 -5.75 -7.22 -1.53
C PHE A 114 -6.41 -8.34 -2.32
N SER A 115 -7.09 -9.29 -1.67
CA SER A 115 -7.90 -10.28 -2.38
C SER A 115 -9.08 -9.64 -3.10
N ASN A 116 -9.72 -8.64 -2.50
CA ASN A 116 -10.78 -7.86 -3.15
C ASN A 116 -10.27 -7.07 -4.34
N PHE A 117 -9.04 -6.57 -4.30
CA PHE A 117 -8.40 -5.90 -5.43
C PHE A 117 -8.20 -6.87 -6.61
N LYS A 118 -7.68 -8.08 -6.36
CA LYS A 118 -7.57 -9.12 -7.39
C LYS A 118 -8.93 -9.40 -8.04
N ASN A 119 -9.97 -9.64 -7.24
CA ASN A 119 -11.32 -9.89 -7.74
C ASN A 119 -11.86 -8.72 -8.59
N ALA A 120 -11.51 -7.48 -8.24
CA ALA A 120 -11.89 -6.31 -9.04
C ALA A 120 -11.19 -6.31 -10.40
N ILE A 121 -9.90 -6.61 -10.45
CA ILE A 121 -9.12 -6.73 -11.70
C ILE A 121 -9.65 -7.88 -12.56
N GLU A 122 -9.95 -9.03 -11.99
CA GLU A 122 -10.54 -10.17 -12.71
C GLU A 122 -11.90 -9.80 -13.34
N ARG A 123 -12.76 -9.06 -12.65
CA ARG A 123 -14.02 -8.56 -13.19
C ARG A 123 -13.82 -7.58 -14.35
N ILE A 124 -12.81 -6.74 -14.25
CA ILE A 124 -12.42 -5.84 -15.34
C ILE A 124 -11.96 -6.69 -16.53
N ASN A 125 -11.05 -7.65 -16.33
CA ASN A 125 -10.53 -8.54 -17.36
C ASN A 125 -11.64 -9.30 -18.08
N THR A 126 -12.57 -9.91 -17.35
CA THR A 126 -13.71 -10.65 -17.91
C THR A 126 -14.63 -9.78 -18.78
N ARG A 127 -14.79 -8.49 -18.43
CA ARG A 127 -15.62 -7.56 -19.20
C ARG A 127 -14.99 -7.14 -20.52
N PHE A 128 -13.68 -7.01 -20.55
CA PHE A 128 -12.95 -6.59 -21.77
C PHE A 128 -12.73 -7.73 -22.76
N SER A 129 -13.08 -8.99 -22.41
CA SER A 129 -12.97 -10.16 -23.29
C SER A 129 -11.61 -10.25 -24.01
N LEU A 130 -10.57 -9.73 -23.41
CA LEU A 130 -9.22 -9.92 -23.87
C LEU A 130 -8.87 -11.35 -23.51
N GLY A 131 -8.97 -12.25 -24.47
CA GLY A 131 -8.69 -13.68 -24.34
C GLY A 131 -7.23 -13.94 -23.96
N ILE A 132 -6.88 -13.61 -22.74
CA ILE A 132 -5.62 -14.00 -22.11
C ILE A 132 -5.94 -15.25 -21.31
N ASP A 133 -5.89 -16.36 -22.02
CA ASP A 133 -5.92 -17.70 -21.46
C ASP A 133 -4.68 -17.91 -20.59
N GLY A 134 -4.84 -18.18 -19.30
CA GLY A 134 -3.86 -18.92 -18.53
C GLY A 134 -2.68 -18.17 -17.91
N SER A 135 -2.71 -16.85 -17.74
CA SER A 135 -1.57 -16.09 -17.16
C SER A 135 -1.36 -16.26 -15.64
N GLU A 136 -2.21 -17.01 -14.94
CA GLU A 136 -2.10 -17.20 -13.48
C GLU A 136 -0.83 -17.92 -13.02
N LYS A 137 -0.12 -18.64 -13.89
CA LYS A 137 1.09 -19.40 -13.54
C LYS A 137 2.40 -18.71 -13.92
N ILE A 138 2.38 -17.75 -14.85
CA ILE A 138 3.61 -17.25 -15.47
C ILE A 138 4.42 -16.39 -14.50
N ILE A 139 3.80 -15.61 -13.61
CA ILE A 139 4.56 -14.69 -12.74
C ILE A 139 5.18 -15.44 -11.57
N ASP A 140 4.51 -16.38 -10.92
CA ASP A 140 5.12 -17.19 -9.86
C ASP A 140 6.35 -18.01 -10.36
N GLU A 141 6.43 -18.27 -11.67
CA GLU A 141 7.58 -18.92 -12.29
C GLU A 141 8.71 -17.93 -12.67
N VAL A 142 8.35 -16.67 -12.95
CA VAL A 142 9.29 -15.65 -13.45
C VAL A 142 9.69 -14.65 -12.37
N VAL A 143 8.78 -14.32 -11.44
CA VAL A 143 9.02 -13.37 -10.34
C VAL A 143 8.69 -14.03 -9.01
N GLN A 144 9.69 -14.17 -8.16
CA GLN A 144 9.51 -14.72 -6.82
C GLN A 144 9.75 -13.65 -5.76
N PHE A 145 8.84 -13.57 -4.80
CA PHE A 145 8.98 -12.72 -3.62
C PHE A 145 9.34 -13.57 -2.40
N GLU A 146 10.14 -13.01 -1.50
CA GLU A 146 10.37 -13.63 -0.21
C GLU A 146 9.05 -13.75 0.55
N LYS A 147 8.66 -14.99 0.90
CA LYS A 147 7.43 -15.26 1.65
C LYS A 147 7.76 -15.39 3.14
N ALA A 148 6.94 -14.78 3.99
CA ALA A 148 7.02 -15.03 5.42
C ALA A 148 6.74 -16.51 5.69
N VAL A 149 7.58 -17.14 6.50
CA VAL A 149 7.39 -18.56 6.91
C VAL A 149 6.08 -18.73 7.70
N HIS A 150 5.66 -17.68 8.42
CA HIS A 150 4.40 -17.62 9.16
C HIS A 150 3.76 -16.26 8.92
N ALA A 151 2.67 -16.24 8.16
CA ALA A 151 1.93 -15.03 7.79
C ALA A 151 0.75 -14.72 8.74
N ASN A 152 0.82 -15.15 10.00
CA ASN A 152 -0.26 -14.93 10.98
C ASN A 152 -0.42 -13.42 11.28
N GLY A 153 -1.69 -13.00 11.55
CA GLY A 153 -2.01 -11.63 11.95
C GLY A 153 -2.36 -10.69 10.79
N MET A 154 -2.25 -11.14 9.53
CA MET A 154 -2.64 -10.33 8.37
C MET A 154 -4.14 -10.05 8.35
N GLU A 155 -4.96 -10.92 8.91
CA GLU A 155 -6.41 -10.77 9.07
C GLU A 155 -6.78 -9.54 9.88
N PHE A 156 -5.90 -9.05 10.76
CA PHE A 156 -6.15 -7.87 11.57
C PHE A 156 -5.83 -6.54 10.84
N ILE A 157 -5.14 -6.57 9.71
CA ILE A 157 -4.70 -5.35 9.01
C ILE A 157 -5.89 -4.46 8.64
N GLU A 158 -6.91 -5.03 7.99
CA GLU A 158 -8.09 -4.27 7.56
C GLU A 158 -8.87 -3.71 8.76
N PHE A 159 -9.00 -4.51 9.82
CA PHE A 159 -9.65 -4.10 11.04
C PHE A 159 -8.93 -2.93 11.72
N ILE A 160 -7.62 -3.04 11.90
CA ILE A 160 -6.80 -1.99 12.51
C ILE A 160 -6.78 -0.73 11.62
N TYR A 161 -6.73 -0.88 10.30
CA TYR A 161 -6.83 0.25 9.37
C TYR A 161 -8.15 1.01 9.55
N LYS A 162 -9.29 0.30 9.66
CA LYS A 162 -10.60 0.89 9.92
C LYS A 162 -10.60 1.62 11.27
N ALA A 163 -10.06 1.02 12.32
CA ALA A 163 -9.95 1.64 13.65
C ALA A 163 -9.13 2.95 13.61
N ILE A 164 -7.99 2.98 12.89
CA ILE A 164 -7.20 4.19 12.68
C ILE A 164 -8.02 5.28 11.96
N LYS A 165 -8.74 4.93 10.90
CA LYS A 165 -9.57 5.86 10.12
C LYS A 165 -10.73 6.42 10.96
N SER A 166 -11.36 5.58 11.76
CA SER A 166 -12.47 5.97 12.65
C SER A 166 -12.00 6.59 13.97
N LYS A 167 -10.68 6.69 14.20
CA LYS A 167 -10.07 7.21 15.43
C LYS A 167 -10.54 6.44 16.68
N GLN A 168 -10.69 5.13 16.57
CA GLN A 168 -11.06 4.24 17.65
C GLN A 168 -9.86 3.54 18.25
N GLY A 169 -9.84 3.34 19.56
CA GLY A 169 -8.88 2.46 20.21
C GLY A 169 -9.14 1.00 19.88
N ILE A 170 -8.17 0.16 20.13
CA ILE A 170 -8.29 -1.30 20.00
C ILE A 170 -7.88 -1.98 21.30
N THR A 171 -8.51 -3.11 21.59
CA THR A 171 -8.11 -4.05 22.63
C THR A 171 -7.77 -5.39 22.01
N PHE A 172 -6.84 -6.10 22.59
CA PHE A 172 -6.39 -7.41 22.11
C PHE A 172 -5.61 -8.15 23.18
N ASN A 173 -5.48 -9.46 23.02
CA ASN A 173 -4.55 -10.27 23.78
C ASN A 173 -3.22 -10.33 23.06
N TYR A 174 -2.11 -10.04 23.78
CA TYR A 174 -0.77 -10.02 23.21
C TYR A 174 0.14 -11.04 23.86
N ARG A 175 0.71 -11.95 23.06
CA ARG A 175 1.69 -12.95 23.50
C ARG A 175 3.09 -12.36 23.48
N ASN A 176 3.65 -12.13 24.66
CA ASN A 176 5.05 -11.76 24.82
C ASN A 176 5.93 -13.03 24.76
N ILE A 177 6.72 -13.18 23.68
CA ILE A 177 7.56 -14.37 23.46
C ILE A 177 8.71 -14.50 24.44
N TYR A 178 9.27 -13.37 24.94
CA TYR A 178 10.37 -13.40 25.89
C TYR A 178 9.93 -13.82 27.30
N LYS A 179 8.71 -13.45 27.68
CA LYS A 179 8.13 -13.82 28.98
C LYS A 179 7.21 -15.03 28.90
N ASN A 180 6.97 -15.54 27.72
CA ASN A 180 5.97 -16.59 27.42
C ASN A 180 4.63 -16.36 28.13
N LYS A 181 4.16 -15.11 28.15
CA LYS A 181 2.94 -14.69 28.84
C LYS A 181 2.02 -13.94 27.88
N THR A 182 0.74 -14.25 27.92
CA THR A 182 -0.30 -13.48 27.21
C THR A 182 -0.94 -12.50 28.18
N SER A 183 -1.17 -11.29 27.73
CA SER A 183 -1.83 -10.23 28.51
C SER A 183 -2.82 -9.45 27.65
N ALA A 184 -3.94 -9.04 28.25
CA ALA A 184 -4.84 -8.08 27.64
C ALA A 184 -4.12 -6.74 27.52
N THR A 185 -4.31 -6.09 26.39
CA THR A 185 -3.62 -4.83 26.04
C THR A 185 -4.60 -3.89 25.35
N SER A 186 -4.52 -2.60 25.68
CA SER A 186 -5.25 -1.53 25.01
C SER A 186 -4.27 -0.63 24.27
N LEU A 187 -4.64 -0.21 23.05
CA LEU A 187 -3.81 0.64 22.19
C LEU A 187 -4.66 1.62 21.40
N ILE A 188 -4.20 2.85 21.30
CA ILE A 188 -4.71 3.83 20.34
C ILE A 188 -3.84 3.71 19.09
N PRO A 189 -4.32 3.07 18.00
CA PRO A 189 -3.48 2.77 16.84
C PRO A 189 -3.26 4.02 15.98
N TYR A 190 -2.03 4.21 15.45
CA TYR A 190 -1.65 5.33 14.61
C TYR A 190 -1.06 4.94 13.27
N LEU A 191 -0.36 3.79 13.20
CA LEU A 191 0.37 3.36 12.03
C LEU A 191 0.40 1.83 11.94
N ILE A 192 0.20 1.30 10.74
CA ILE A 192 0.52 -0.09 10.40
C ILE A 192 1.80 -0.05 9.57
N LYS A 193 2.77 -0.88 9.92
CA LYS A 193 4.07 -0.95 9.24
C LYS A 193 4.44 -2.39 8.94
N GLU A 194 4.85 -2.64 7.70
CA GLU A 194 5.52 -3.88 7.33
C GLU A 194 7.03 -3.76 7.58
N HIS A 195 7.64 -4.81 8.11
CA HIS A 195 9.09 -4.95 8.25
C HIS A 195 9.49 -6.42 8.20
N ARG A 196 10.34 -6.79 7.25
CA ARG A 196 10.85 -8.16 7.04
C ARG A 196 9.72 -9.18 6.95
N ASN A 197 8.78 -8.93 6.08
CA ASN A 197 7.60 -9.77 5.83
C ASN A 197 6.70 -9.99 7.06
N ARG A 198 6.77 -9.11 8.08
CA ARG A 198 5.91 -9.13 9.27
C ARG A 198 5.23 -7.80 9.44
N TRP A 199 3.98 -7.84 9.87
CA TRP A 199 3.18 -6.65 10.08
C TRP A 199 3.14 -6.24 11.55
N TYR A 200 3.16 -4.93 11.78
CA TYR A 200 3.18 -4.33 13.09
C TYR A 200 2.18 -3.19 13.17
N VAL A 201 1.57 -3.02 14.33
CA VAL A 201 0.81 -1.82 14.67
C VAL A 201 1.59 -0.99 15.68
N ILE A 202 1.67 0.30 15.41
CA ILE A 202 2.26 1.30 16.28
C ILE A 202 1.14 2.18 16.82
N GLY A 203 1.11 2.40 18.12
CA GLY A 203 0.10 3.22 18.74
C GLY A 203 0.51 3.72 20.12
N TRP A 204 -0.34 4.54 20.70
CA TRP A 204 -0.17 5.03 22.06
C TRP A 204 -0.78 4.03 23.05
N SER A 205 0.02 3.52 23.93
CA SER A 205 -0.46 2.74 25.09
C SER A 205 -0.75 3.69 26.26
N THR A 206 -2.00 3.79 26.66
CA THR A 206 -2.40 4.61 27.82
C THR A 206 -1.86 4.03 29.12
N GLU A 207 -1.76 2.70 29.21
CA GLU A 207 -1.21 2.00 30.38
C GLU A 207 0.30 2.26 30.55
N LYS A 208 1.05 2.28 29.43
CA LYS A 208 2.51 2.48 29.47
C LYS A 208 2.93 3.93 29.27
N GLU A 209 1.99 4.82 28.99
CA GLU A 209 2.20 6.24 28.68
C GLU A 209 3.31 6.48 27.62
N LYS A 210 3.31 5.65 26.58
CA LYS A 210 4.28 5.73 25.47
C LYS A 210 3.74 5.13 24.18
N TYR A 211 4.36 5.48 23.08
CA TYR A 211 4.18 4.73 21.84
C TYR A 211 4.74 3.33 22.01
N THR A 212 4.04 2.35 21.47
CA THR A 212 4.43 0.95 21.57
C THR A 212 4.14 0.25 20.24
N THR A 213 5.07 -0.60 19.85
CA THR A 213 4.96 -1.42 18.64
C THR A 213 4.57 -2.84 19.01
N TYR A 214 3.54 -3.36 18.36
CA TYR A 214 3.07 -4.73 18.53
C TYR A 214 3.07 -5.47 17.20
N ALA A 215 3.63 -6.68 17.17
CA ALA A 215 3.59 -7.55 16.00
C ALA A 215 2.21 -8.20 15.90
N LEU A 216 1.59 -8.15 14.70
CA LEU A 216 0.23 -8.64 14.50
C LEU A 216 0.12 -10.16 14.68
N ASP A 217 1.15 -10.90 14.30
CA ASP A 217 1.23 -12.38 14.46
C ASP A 217 1.23 -12.86 15.91
N ARG A 218 1.30 -11.96 16.89
CA ARG A 218 1.24 -12.22 18.32
C ARG A 218 -0.02 -11.71 18.98
N MET A 219 -0.95 -11.19 18.17
CA MET A 219 -2.23 -10.65 18.62
C MET A 219 -3.32 -11.71 18.46
N SER A 220 -4.34 -11.63 19.30
CA SER A 220 -5.57 -12.41 19.18
C SER A 220 -6.73 -11.65 19.84
N GLY A 221 -7.97 -11.90 19.39
CA GLY A 221 -9.15 -11.26 19.95
C GLY A 221 -9.10 -9.74 19.82
N VAL A 222 -8.85 -9.25 18.61
CA VAL A 222 -8.76 -7.80 18.34
C VAL A 222 -10.15 -7.21 18.23
N GLU A 223 -10.46 -6.23 19.07
CA GLU A 223 -11.75 -5.54 19.12
C GLU A 223 -11.55 -4.02 19.14
N THR A 224 -12.51 -3.26 18.60
CA THR A 224 -12.52 -1.80 18.73
C THR A 224 -13.12 -1.39 20.07
N THR A 225 -12.62 -0.29 20.61
CA THR A 225 -13.25 0.38 21.75
C THR A 225 -14.25 1.42 21.25
N ASP A 226 -15.29 1.70 22.05
CA ASP A 226 -16.25 2.77 21.75
C ASP A 226 -15.66 4.17 21.92
N THR A 227 -14.46 4.26 22.51
CA THR A 227 -13.79 5.53 22.77
C THR A 227 -13.15 6.07 21.51
N ILE A 228 -13.61 7.24 21.07
CA ILE A 228 -12.99 8.04 20.02
C ILE A 228 -11.87 8.88 20.64
N TYR A 229 -10.67 8.79 20.07
CA TYR A 229 -9.53 9.55 20.56
C TYR A 229 -9.17 10.73 19.65
N LYS A 230 -8.57 11.75 20.25
CA LYS A 230 -7.91 12.83 19.50
C LYS A 230 -6.46 12.43 19.21
N ARG A 231 -6.06 12.50 17.94
CA ARG A 231 -4.68 12.18 17.55
C ARG A 231 -3.71 13.12 18.27
N ARG A 232 -2.66 12.56 18.87
CA ARG A 232 -1.61 13.34 19.54
C ARG A 232 -0.78 14.08 18.49
N HIS A 233 -0.37 15.29 18.82
CA HIS A 233 0.40 16.16 17.92
C HIS A 233 1.85 15.72 17.76
N ASP A 234 2.39 14.99 18.74
CA ASP A 234 3.76 14.52 18.80
C ASP A 234 4.04 13.26 17.97
N PHE A 235 3.03 12.66 17.34
CA PHE A 235 3.20 11.52 16.44
C PHE A 235 3.26 11.95 14.97
N ASN A 236 4.39 11.65 14.34
CA ASN A 236 4.55 11.78 12.90
C ASN A 236 5.07 10.46 12.30
N ALA A 237 4.25 9.82 11.48
CA ALA A 237 4.56 8.51 10.89
C ALA A 237 5.83 8.53 10.02
N SER A 238 6.11 9.64 9.34
CA SER A 238 7.28 9.78 8.45
C SER A 238 8.59 9.89 9.21
N THR A 239 8.57 10.45 10.42
CA THR A 239 9.79 10.69 11.23
C THR A 239 9.95 9.74 12.40
N PHE A 240 8.89 8.98 12.74
CA PHE A 240 8.87 8.12 13.92
C PHE A 240 10.02 7.09 13.94
N PHE A 241 10.32 6.53 12.78
CA PHE A 241 11.42 5.57 12.59
C PHE A 241 12.67 6.18 11.94
N GLN A 242 12.76 7.51 11.85
CA GLN A 242 13.81 8.20 11.10
C GLN A 242 15.24 7.80 11.52
N HIS A 243 15.42 7.40 12.76
CA HIS A 243 16.72 6.98 13.30
C HIS A 243 16.75 5.51 13.73
N SER A 244 15.68 4.75 13.47
CA SER A 244 15.63 3.33 13.80
C SER A 244 16.09 2.49 12.61
N THR A 245 16.91 1.49 12.84
CA THR A 245 17.33 0.51 11.84
C THR A 245 16.31 -0.63 11.64
N GLY A 246 15.12 -0.48 12.21
CA GLY A 246 14.03 -1.45 12.11
C GLY A 246 12.76 -0.89 12.72
N ILE A 247 12.11 -1.71 13.54
CA ILE A 247 10.83 -1.39 14.19
C ILE A 247 10.96 -1.22 15.71
N MET A 248 12.13 -1.53 16.30
CA MET A 248 12.34 -1.37 17.72
C MET A 248 12.56 0.09 18.08
N GLU A 249 11.72 0.58 18.98
CA GLU A 249 11.85 1.91 19.54
C GLU A 249 12.91 1.92 20.65
N SER A 250 13.61 3.04 20.80
CA SER A 250 14.43 3.32 21.95
C SER A 250 14.03 4.66 22.56
N LYS A 251 13.99 4.73 23.90
CA LYS A 251 13.85 6.01 24.61
C LYS A 251 15.13 6.86 24.52
N ALA A 252 16.23 6.26 24.09
CA ALA A 252 17.50 6.94 23.92
C ALA A 252 17.45 7.94 22.76
N LYS A 253 18.28 8.97 22.82
CA LYS A 253 18.48 9.88 21.71
C LYS A 253 19.32 9.17 20.63
N PRO A 254 19.09 9.50 19.33
CA PRO A 254 19.98 9.00 18.28
C PRO A 254 21.42 9.43 18.53
N GLU A 255 22.34 8.48 18.40
CA GLU A 255 23.77 8.71 18.56
C GLU A 255 24.48 8.69 17.20
N GLU A 256 25.58 9.41 17.12
CA GLU A 256 26.48 9.36 15.97
C GLU A 256 27.39 8.14 16.10
N VAL A 257 27.29 7.25 15.12
CA VAL A 257 28.08 6.01 15.04
C VAL A 257 29.10 6.13 13.93
N LEU A 258 30.35 5.83 14.23
CA LEU A 258 31.45 5.75 13.26
C LEU A 258 31.88 4.29 13.13
N LEU A 259 31.83 3.76 11.92
CA LEU A 259 32.20 2.38 11.60
C LEU A 259 33.31 2.36 10.55
N THR A 260 34.20 1.39 10.67
CA THR A 260 35.11 1.00 9.56
C THR A 260 34.63 -0.35 9.05
N ILE A 261 34.35 -0.43 7.75
CA ILE A 261 33.90 -1.65 7.06
C ILE A 261 34.97 -2.08 6.07
N GLN A 262 35.43 -3.32 6.22
CA GLN A 262 36.47 -3.90 5.36
C GLN A 262 35.89 -4.55 4.10
N SER A 263 36.73 -4.66 3.06
CA SER A 263 36.39 -5.42 1.85
C SER A 263 36.23 -6.93 2.18
N PRO A 264 35.32 -7.66 1.52
CA PRO A 264 34.44 -7.24 0.41
C PRO A 264 33.12 -6.58 0.88
N ILE A 265 32.80 -6.59 2.19
CA ILE A 265 31.52 -6.10 2.71
C ILE A 265 31.37 -4.59 2.47
N SER A 266 32.46 -3.83 2.42
CA SER A 266 32.44 -2.39 2.11
C SER A 266 31.69 -2.09 0.80
N ASN A 267 31.91 -2.87 -0.25
CA ASN A 267 31.24 -2.70 -1.54
C ASN A 267 29.73 -2.90 -1.44
N LEU A 268 29.31 -3.90 -0.67
CA LEU A 268 27.88 -4.15 -0.43
C LEU A 268 27.24 -2.98 0.34
N ILE A 269 27.89 -2.45 1.36
CA ILE A 269 27.39 -1.33 2.17
C ILE A 269 27.32 0.00 1.38
N LEU A 270 28.13 0.15 0.33
CA LEU A 270 28.00 1.28 -0.59
C LEU A 270 26.75 1.17 -1.46
N LEU A 271 26.40 -0.04 -1.90
CA LEU A 271 25.19 -0.31 -2.71
C LEU A 271 23.93 -0.35 -1.85
N GLU A 272 24.01 -0.96 -0.66
CA GLU A 272 22.90 -1.12 0.29
C GLU A 272 23.27 -0.50 1.63
N PRO A 273 23.04 0.81 1.81
CA PRO A 273 23.37 1.51 3.04
C PRO A 273 22.69 0.90 4.27
N LEU A 274 23.43 0.86 5.39
CA LEU A 274 22.90 0.35 6.67
C LEU A 274 21.71 1.15 7.18
N HIS A 275 21.69 2.46 6.86
CA HIS A 275 20.64 3.38 7.26
C HIS A 275 20.62 4.62 6.35
N SER A 276 19.47 5.26 6.20
CA SER A 276 19.31 6.47 5.36
C SER A 276 20.19 7.67 5.78
N THR A 277 20.66 7.70 7.03
CA THR A 277 21.58 8.72 7.52
C THR A 277 23.05 8.41 7.25
N GLN A 278 23.37 7.31 6.57
CA GLN A 278 24.73 6.92 6.27
C GLN A 278 25.44 7.97 5.40
N LYS A 279 26.69 8.29 5.82
CA LYS A 279 27.60 9.13 5.06
C LYS A 279 28.95 8.42 4.97
N VAL A 280 29.53 8.36 3.80
CA VAL A 280 30.91 7.90 3.63
C VAL A 280 31.84 9.03 4.01
N ILE A 281 32.75 8.77 4.96
CA ILE A 281 33.74 9.74 5.47
C ILE A 281 35.09 9.53 4.80
N VAL A 282 35.50 8.25 4.65
CA VAL A 282 36.75 7.86 3.98
C VAL A 282 36.46 6.64 3.14
N GLU A 283 36.99 6.62 1.93
CA GLU A 283 36.94 5.47 1.02
C GLU A 283 38.35 5.09 0.61
N LYS A 284 38.71 3.81 0.84
CA LYS A 284 39.95 3.20 0.45
C LYS A 284 39.70 1.88 -0.28
N PRO A 285 40.63 1.34 -1.07
CA PRO A 285 40.43 0.11 -1.80
C PRO A 285 40.04 -1.10 -0.93
N ASP A 286 40.51 -1.16 0.31
CA ASP A 286 40.35 -2.27 1.25
C ASP A 286 39.31 -2.01 2.35
N ALA A 287 38.90 -0.76 2.56
CA ALA A 287 37.93 -0.40 3.61
C ALA A 287 37.27 0.95 3.36
N ILE A 288 36.07 1.12 3.90
CA ILE A 288 35.39 2.41 4.00
C ILE A 288 35.17 2.80 5.47
N GLN A 289 35.16 4.10 5.74
CA GLN A 289 34.72 4.63 7.00
C GLN A 289 33.39 5.37 6.80
N ILE A 290 32.36 4.99 7.55
CA ILE A 290 31.03 5.56 7.45
C ILE A 290 30.58 6.14 8.79
N SER A 291 29.80 7.22 8.70
CA SER A 291 29.10 7.81 9.85
C SER A 291 27.58 7.59 9.68
N LEU A 292 26.92 7.33 10.79
CA LEU A 292 25.48 7.09 10.88
C LEU A 292 24.91 7.84 12.08
N LYS A 293 23.67 8.34 11.99
CA LYS A 293 22.94 8.87 13.14
C LYS A 293 21.74 7.98 13.41
N VAL A 294 21.86 7.08 14.40
CA VAL A 294 20.88 6.01 14.65
C VAL A 294 20.62 5.79 16.14
N LEU A 295 19.49 5.16 16.43
CA LEU A 295 19.20 4.62 17.75
C LEU A 295 20.01 3.34 17.97
N LEU A 296 20.70 3.26 19.08
CA LEU A 296 21.44 2.05 19.49
C LEU A 296 20.43 1.03 20.06
N ASN A 297 19.83 0.25 19.19
CA ASN A 297 18.89 -0.82 19.54
C ASN A 297 19.46 -2.21 19.22
N GLU A 298 18.76 -3.25 19.63
CA GLU A 298 19.18 -4.65 19.39
C GLU A 298 19.28 -4.97 17.91
N GLU A 299 18.34 -4.48 17.08
CA GLU A 299 18.35 -4.74 15.63
C GLU A 299 19.60 -4.17 14.95
N PHE A 300 20.04 -2.97 15.37
CA PHE A 300 21.28 -2.38 14.89
C PHE A 300 22.49 -3.21 15.34
N THR A 301 22.52 -3.62 16.61
CA THR A 301 23.59 -4.45 17.17
C THR A 301 23.70 -5.77 16.41
N PHE A 302 22.59 -6.45 16.15
CA PHE A 302 22.58 -7.70 15.37
C PHE A 302 23.04 -7.50 13.94
N LYS A 303 22.67 -6.37 13.31
CA LYS A 303 23.14 -6.04 11.98
C LYS A 303 24.66 -5.89 11.92
N LEU A 304 25.27 -5.25 12.94
CA LEU A 304 26.72 -5.13 13.04
C LEU A 304 27.40 -6.47 13.30
N LEU A 305 26.89 -7.26 14.24
CA LEU A 305 27.43 -8.59 14.54
C LEU A 305 27.36 -9.54 13.34
N GLY A 306 26.31 -9.43 12.52
CA GLY A 306 26.15 -10.20 11.30
C GLY A 306 27.22 -9.96 10.22
N MET A 307 27.93 -8.82 10.29
CA MET A 307 29.07 -8.53 9.41
C MET A 307 30.39 -9.18 9.89
N GLY A 308 30.37 -9.79 11.07
CA GLY A 308 31.54 -10.49 11.62
C GLY A 308 32.77 -9.59 11.78
N SER A 309 33.93 -10.11 11.38
CA SER A 309 35.22 -9.40 11.47
C SER A 309 35.36 -8.20 10.53
N PHE A 310 34.48 -8.06 9.54
CA PHE A 310 34.54 -6.99 8.54
C PHE A 310 34.05 -5.63 9.09
N CYS A 311 33.38 -5.60 10.24
CA CYS A 311 32.85 -4.38 10.83
C CYS A 311 33.56 -4.02 12.13
N ILE A 312 34.15 -2.84 12.16
CA ILE A 312 34.82 -2.30 13.35
C ILE A 312 34.05 -1.07 13.83
N VAL A 313 33.60 -1.11 15.08
CA VAL A 313 32.97 0.05 15.74
C VAL A 313 34.04 0.99 16.25
N ASN A 314 34.14 2.20 15.68
CA ASN A 314 35.06 3.23 16.12
C ASN A 314 34.45 4.10 17.23
N LYS A 315 33.17 4.51 17.07
CA LYS A 315 32.38 5.30 18.03
C LYS A 315 30.91 4.85 17.96
N PRO A 316 30.11 5.04 19.04
CA PRO A 316 30.52 5.49 20.38
C PRO A 316 31.11 4.35 21.22
N ALA A 317 31.75 4.71 22.36
CA ALA A 317 32.32 3.73 23.28
C ALA A 317 31.26 2.79 23.89
N SER A 318 30.04 3.28 24.11
CA SER A 318 28.88 2.50 24.55
C SER A 318 28.60 1.33 23.63
N LEU A 319 28.48 1.57 22.31
CA LEU A 319 28.24 0.54 21.29
C LEU A 319 29.44 -0.43 21.19
N LYS A 320 30.66 0.11 21.23
CA LYS A 320 31.88 -0.71 21.22
C LYS A 320 31.88 -1.72 22.37
N LYS A 321 31.47 -1.29 23.58
CA LYS A 321 31.37 -2.15 24.77
C LYS A 321 30.31 -3.24 24.56
N ILE A 322 29.13 -2.91 23.99
CA ILE A 322 28.05 -3.87 23.69
C ILE A 322 28.56 -4.94 22.72
N ILE A 323 29.17 -4.53 21.61
CA ILE A 323 29.67 -5.47 20.58
C ILE A 323 30.78 -6.36 21.19
N LYS A 324 31.73 -5.77 21.95
CA LYS A 324 32.81 -6.54 22.62
C LYS A 324 32.25 -7.60 23.56
N ASN A 325 31.26 -7.25 24.38
CA ASN A 325 30.61 -8.19 25.28
C ASN A 325 29.90 -9.34 24.51
N ALA A 326 29.18 -9.01 23.44
CA ALA A 326 28.54 -10.00 22.63
C ALA A 326 29.54 -10.99 21.99
N ILE A 327 30.65 -10.48 21.44
CA ILE A 327 31.71 -11.30 20.88
C ILE A 327 32.33 -12.21 21.96
N SER A 328 32.56 -11.70 23.16
CA SER A 328 33.11 -12.50 24.27
C SER A 328 32.16 -13.65 24.66
N LEU A 329 30.85 -13.38 24.75
CA LEU A 329 29.86 -14.41 25.03
C LEU A 329 29.76 -15.43 23.88
N MET A 330 29.80 -14.96 22.63
CA MET A 330 29.83 -15.85 21.47
C MET A 330 31.05 -16.78 21.50
N ASN A 331 32.23 -16.22 21.76
CA ASN A 331 33.46 -17.02 21.85
C ASN A 331 33.38 -18.08 22.94
N ALA A 332 32.80 -17.75 24.09
CA ALA A 332 32.63 -18.70 25.20
C ALA A 332 31.70 -19.88 24.87
N ASN A 333 30.80 -19.75 23.91
CA ASN A 333 29.92 -20.82 23.46
C ASN A 333 30.61 -21.85 22.54
N TYR A 334 31.84 -21.56 22.06
CA TYR A 334 32.60 -22.42 21.15
C TYR A 334 33.89 -22.98 21.80
N LEU A 335 34.13 -22.63 23.04
CA LEU A 335 35.21 -23.18 23.90
C LEU A 335 34.67 -24.26 24.83
#